data_ed4d11d292f86e3ee3f123b1f6210c1a
#
_entry.id   ed4d11d292f86e3ee3f123b1f6210c1a
#
_cell.length_a   1.000
_cell.length_b   1.000
_cell.length_c   1.000
_cell.angle_alpha   90.00
_cell.angle_beta   90.00
_cell.angle_gamma   90.00
#
_symmetry.space_group_name_H-M   'P 1'
#
loop_
_entity.id
_entity.type
_entity.pdbx_description
1 polymer ?
#
loop_
_entity_poly.entity_id
_entity_poly.type
_entity_poly.pdbx_seq_one_letter_code
_entity_poly.pdbx_strand_id
1 'polypeptide(L)'
;MSASPPTVAHATGSAGAVSHRRIVFASFIGTAIEFYDFYVYATAAALVIGPVFFPHGSATAQALSAFVTFGIAFIARPIGSFLFGHFGDRIGRKSTLVASLLVMGVSTTAIGFVPGYDAIGALAPVLLCVLRFGQGIGLGGEWGGAALLATEHAPQGKRGWFGMFPQLGPSVGFLMSNGLFFALALSLSDEQFRSWGWRIPFLVSAVLVALGLYVRLKITETPAFQAALDRNERVRVPVATLITQHWRPTLLGALAMVVCYTLFYISTVFSLSYGVSALHIPRQSFLGLLCFAVVFMGLATPLSALASDRFGRKPVLVVGAIAALLSGFAMEPLLGSGSMPLVALFLTIELFLMGVTFAPMGALLPELFPTNVRYTGAGVAYNLGGILGASIAPYIAQLLAARGGLSWVGGYVSVAAAISLIGVLLMRETRDAPLV
;
A
#
# COMPACT_ATOMS: atom_id res chain seq x y z
N MET A 1 -50.81 -46.26 25.59
CA MET A 1 -49.48 -46.49 25.00
C MET A 1 -49.14 -45.29 24.12
N SER A 2 -48.39 -44.39 24.71
CA SER A 2 -47.97 -43.13 24.04
C SER A 2 -46.55 -43.37 23.54
N ALA A 3 -46.34 -43.32 22.25
CA ALA A 3 -45.01 -43.41 21.62
C ALA A 3 -44.39 -42.02 21.51
N SER A 4 -43.25 -41.83 22.18
CA SER A 4 -42.42 -40.61 22.07
C SER A 4 -41.75 -40.55 20.70
N PRO A 5 -41.62 -39.36 20.08
CA PRO A 5 -40.92 -39.22 18.81
C PRO A 5 -39.39 -39.35 18.99
N PRO A 6 -38.64 -39.81 17.97
CA PRO A 6 -37.21 -40.00 18.07
C PRO A 6 -36.49 -38.68 18.11
N THR A 7 -35.60 -38.52 19.07
CA THR A 7 -34.65 -37.40 19.23
C THR A 7 -33.65 -37.47 18.08
N VAL A 8 -33.72 -36.50 17.16
CA VAL A 8 -32.70 -36.32 16.13
C VAL A 8 -31.46 -35.72 16.80
N ALA A 9 -30.44 -36.52 16.97
CA ALA A 9 -29.12 -36.06 17.42
C ALA A 9 -28.53 -35.17 16.32
N HIS A 10 -28.49 -33.86 16.55
CA HIS A 10 -27.70 -32.96 15.78
C HIS A 10 -26.22 -33.28 16.01
N ALA A 11 -25.61 -34.00 15.08
CA ALA A 11 -24.18 -34.14 15.00
C ALA A 11 -23.58 -32.75 14.70
N THR A 12 -23.21 -32.03 15.75
CA THR A 12 -22.33 -30.85 15.63
C THR A 12 -20.94 -31.36 15.30
N GLY A 13 -20.74 -31.68 14.01
CA GLY A 13 -19.41 -31.84 13.47
C GLY A 13 -18.66 -30.51 13.69
N SER A 14 -17.66 -30.51 14.56
CA SER A 14 -16.72 -29.42 14.74
C SER A 14 -15.91 -29.28 13.45
N ALA A 15 -16.45 -28.57 12.46
CA ALA A 15 -15.66 -27.99 11.41
C ALA A 15 -14.64 -27.07 12.10
N GLY A 16 -13.35 -27.48 12.10
CA GLY A 16 -12.32 -26.89 12.89
C GLY A 16 -12.29 -25.36 12.73
N ALA A 17 -12.63 -24.66 13.80
CA ALA A 17 -12.59 -23.22 13.86
C ALA A 17 -11.18 -22.78 13.46
N VAL A 18 -11.02 -22.24 12.25
CA VAL A 18 -9.74 -21.73 11.78
C VAL A 18 -9.32 -20.65 12.79
N SER A 19 -8.22 -20.89 13.50
CA SER A 19 -7.76 -20.00 14.56
C SER A 19 -7.62 -18.58 14.02
N HIS A 20 -8.28 -17.60 14.63
CA HIS A 20 -8.18 -16.18 14.29
C HIS A 20 -6.72 -15.72 14.10
N ARG A 21 -5.80 -16.30 14.87
CA ARG A 21 -4.35 -16.06 14.73
C ARG A 21 -3.79 -16.47 13.36
N ARG A 22 -4.25 -17.59 12.79
CA ARG A 22 -3.77 -18.07 11.48
C ARG A 22 -4.27 -17.19 10.36
N ILE A 23 -5.52 -16.72 10.42
CA ILE A 23 -6.11 -15.81 9.42
C ILE A 23 -5.36 -14.48 9.42
N VAL A 24 -5.17 -13.90 10.59
CA VAL A 24 -4.48 -12.62 10.78
C VAL A 24 -3.03 -12.71 10.31
N PHE A 25 -2.33 -13.77 10.67
CA PHE A 25 -0.93 -13.98 10.29
C PHE A 25 -0.76 -14.21 8.78
N ALA A 26 -1.64 -14.97 8.15
CA ALA A 26 -1.63 -15.19 6.71
C ALA A 26 -1.91 -13.90 5.92
N SER A 27 -2.87 -13.07 6.40
CA SER A 27 -3.16 -11.76 5.83
C SER A 27 -1.96 -10.81 5.93
N PHE A 28 -1.31 -10.77 7.09
CA PHE A 28 -0.11 -9.96 7.33
C PHE A 28 1.07 -10.36 6.42
N ILE A 29 1.40 -11.67 6.35
CA ILE A 29 2.51 -12.14 5.50
C ILE A 29 2.22 -11.87 4.03
N GLY A 30 1.00 -12.13 3.58
CA GLY A 30 0.59 -11.86 2.20
C GLY A 30 0.84 -10.40 1.83
N THR A 31 0.30 -9.48 2.63
CA THR A 31 0.49 -8.04 2.39
C THR A 31 1.95 -7.60 2.50
N ALA A 32 2.77 -8.18 3.39
CA ALA A 32 4.18 -7.86 3.50
C ALA A 32 4.96 -8.23 2.21
N ILE A 33 4.70 -9.39 1.61
CA ILE A 33 5.31 -9.83 0.34
C ILE A 33 4.87 -8.92 -0.81
N GLU A 34 3.57 -8.60 -0.89
CA GLU A 34 3.02 -7.73 -1.92
C GLU A 34 3.63 -6.33 -1.87
N PHE A 35 3.75 -5.77 -0.67
CA PHE A 35 4.34 -4.45 -0.50
C PHE A 35 5.86 -4.46 -0.70
N TYR A 36 6.56 -5.56 -0.40
CA TYR A 36 7.97 -5.69 -0.77
C TYR A 36 8.15 -5.50 -2.27
N ASP A 37 7.42 -6.24 -3.09
CA ASP A 37 7.50 -6.19 -4.56
C ASP A 37 7.22 -4.78 -5.10
N PHE A 38 6.28 -4.08 -4.49
CA PHE A 38 5.95 -2.72 -4.89
C PHE A 38 7.03 -1.71 -4.49
N TYR A 39 7.58 -1.83 -3.28
CA TYR A 39 8.59 -0.90 -2.76
C TYR A 39 9.97 -1.09 -3.35
N VAL A 40 10.32 -2.28 -3.82
CA VAL A 40 11.54 -2.50 -4.60
C VAL A 40 11.63 -1.52 -5.76
N TYR A 41 10.53 -1.35 -6.50
CA TYR A 41 10.52 -0.39 -7.59
C TYR A 41 10.57 1.07 -7.10
N ALA A 42 9.86 1.41 -6.02
CA ALA A 42 9.83 2.75 -5.46
C ALA A 42 11.24 3.23 -5.09
N THR A 43 12.01 2.39 -4.41
CA THR A 43 13.40 2.67 -4.02
C THR A 43 14.32 2.74 -5.25
N ALA A 44 14.17 1.82 -6.21
CA ALA A 44 14.93 1.86 -7.46
C ALA A 44 14.62 3.12 -8.29
N ALA A 45 13.34 3.56 -8.35
CA ALA A 45 12.95 4.78 -9.05
C ALA A 45 13.63 6.03 -8.47
N ALA A 46 13.79 6.07 -7.15
CA ALA A 46 14.48 7.16 -6.47
C ALA A 46 16.01 7.18 -6.69
N LEU A 47 16.63 6.01 -6.94
CA LEU A 47 18.10 5.87 -6.94
C LEU A 47 18.72 5.63 -8.32
N VAL A 48 18.07 4.85 -9.20
CA VAL A 48 18.72 4.21 -10.35
C VAL A 48 17.94 4.29 -11.65
N ILE A 49 16.60 4.23 -11.61
CA ILE A 49 15.78 4.09 -12.82
C ILE A 49 15.98 5.30 -13.76
N GLY A 50 16.10 6.52 -13.23
CA GLY A 50 16.34 7.72 -14.02
C GLY A 50 17.60 7.59 -14.90
N PRO A 51 18.79 7.45 -14.32
CA PRO A 51 20.04 7.33 -15.08
C PRO A 51 20.11 6.12 -16.02
N VAL A 52 19.53 4.97 -15.64
CA VAL A 52 19.65 3.71 -16.41
C VAL A 52 18.69 3.64 -17.59
N PHE A 53 17.49 4.17 -17.44
CA PHE A 53 16.43 4.05 -18.46
C PHE A 53 16.15 5.35 -19.22
N PHE A 54 16.57 6.49 -18.66
CA PHE A 54 16.35 7.84 -19.22
C PHE A 54 17.65 8.66 -19.17
N PRO A 55 18.78 8.20 -19.80
CA PRO A 55 20.08 8.83 -19.64
C PRO A 55 20.17 10.24 -20.24
N HIS A 56 19.23 10.61 -21.14
CA HIS A 56 19.21 11.89 -21.79
C HIS A 56 18.46 12.94 -20.96
N GLY A 57 19.07 14.09 -20.75
CA GLY A 57 18.50 15.21 -20.01
C GLY A 57 19.16 15.48 -18.66
N SER A 58 18.67 16.50 -17.96
CA SER A 58 19.16 16.88 -16.64
C SER A 58 18.78 15.81 -15.57
N ALA A 59 19.48 15.81 -14.43
CA ALA A 59 19.15 14.94 -13.32
C ALA A 59 17.67 15.09 -12.87
N THR A 60 17.13 16.31 -12.93
CA THR A 60 15.70 16.55 -12.64
C THR A 60 14.79 15.87 -13.67
N ALA A 61 15.12 15.95 -14.97
CA ALA A 61 14.33 15.31 -16.02
C ALA A 61 14.35 13.77 -15.88
N GLN A 62 15.50 13.19 -15.54
CA GLN A 62 15.66 11.76 -15.27
C GLN A 62 14.80 11.31 -14.07
N ALA A 63 14.84 12.06 -12.97
CA ALA A 63 14.03 11.77 -11.79
C ALA A 63 12.53 11.88 -12.09
N LEU A 64 12.10 12.92 -12.83
CA LEU A 64 10.70 13.08 -13.24
C LEU A 64 10.23 11.91 -14.10
N SER A 65 11.05 11.45 -15.07
CA SER A 65 10.75 10.30 -15.92
C SER A 65 10.61 9.01 -15.10
N ALA A 66 11.51 8.79 -14.13
CA ALA A 66 11.42 7.66 -13.22
C ALA A 66 10.14 7.70 -12.37
N PHE A 67 9.73 8.88 -11.89
CA PHE A 67 8.50 9.03 -11.10
C PHE A 67 7.23 8.91 -11.95
N VAL A 68 7.25 9.26 -13.24
CA VAL A 68 6.15 8.95 -14.15
C VAL A 68 5.95 7.44 -14.26
N THR A 69 7.03 6.68 -14.48
CA THR A 69 6.92 5.20 -14.54
C THR A 69 6.47 4.59 -13.22
N PHE A 70 6.85 5.19 -12.08
CA PHE A 70 6.34 4.80 -10.77
C PHE A 70 4.81 4.99 -10.70
N GLY A 71 4.29 6.10 -11.18
CA GLY A 71 2.85 6.43 -11.19
C GLY A 71 1.99 5.46 -12.02
N ILE A 72 2.54 4.87 -13.10
CA ILE A 72 1.82 3.94 -13.99
C ILE A 72 1.16 2.79 -13.21
N ALA A 73 1.86 2.23 -12.23
CA ALA A 73 1.32 1.11 -11.46
C ALA A 73 0.06 1.52 -10.66
N PHE A 74 -0.02 2.74 -10.14
CA PHE A 74 -1.21 3.22 -9.42
C PHE A 74 -2.41 3.41 -10.35
N ILE A 75 -2.17 3.89 -11.57
CA ILE A 75 -3.22 4.03 -12.59
C ILE A 75 -3.75 2.66 -13.02
N ALA A 76 -2.89 1.64 -13.06
CA ALA A 76 -3.27 0.28 -13.41
C ALA A 76 -4.06 -0.46 -12.31
N ARG A 77 -3.93 -0.07 -11.02
CA ARG A 77 -4.60 -0.74 -9.90
C ARG A 77 -6.13 -0.81 -10.00
N PRO A 78 -6.86 0.28 -10.32
CA PRO A 78 -8.31 0.20 -10.51
C PRO A 78 -8.72 -0.79 -11.60
N ILE A 79 -7.94 -0.86 -12.70
CA ILE A 79 -8.16 -1.83 -13.78
C ILE A 79 -7.98 -3.26 -13.26
N GLY A 80 -6.91 -3.49 -12.48
CA GLY A 80 -6.66 -4.76 -11.80
C GLY A 80 -7.77 -5.14 -10.84
N SER A 81 -8.26 -4.21 -10.03
CA SER A 81 -9.39 -4.44 -9.12
C SER A 81 -10.65 -4.87 -9.86
N PHE A 82 -10.93 -4.25 -11.01
CA PHE A 82 -12.06 -4.63 -11.86
C PHE A 82 -11.88 -6.02 -12.46
N LEU A 83 -10.71 -6.30 -13.06
CA LEU A 83 -10.42 -7.59 -13.70
C LEU A 83 -10.49 -8.74 -12.68
N PHE A 84 -9.73 -8.62 -11.60
CA PHE A 84 -9.66 -9.68 -10.59
C PHE A 84 -10.94 -9.79 -9.76
N GLY A 85 -11.67 -8.69 -9.53
CA GLY A 85 -13.00 -8.72 -8.92
C GLY A 85 -13.98 -9.52 -9.78
N HIS A 86 -14.05 -9.20 -11.08
CA HIS A 86 -14.95 -9.88 -12.01
C HIS A 86 -14.64 -11.39 -12.15
N PHE A 87 -13.38 -11.75 -12.28
CA PHE A 87 -12.97 -13.16 -12.37
C PHE A 87 -13.07 -13.88 -11.03
N GLY A 88 -12.80 -13.20 -9.92
CA GLY A 88 -12.92 -13.76 -8.57
C GLY A 88 -14.33 -14.21 -8.22
N ASP A 89 -15.33 -13.45 -8.69
CA ASP A 89 -16.73 -13.79 -8.51
C ASP A 89 -17.21 -14.93 -9.44
N ARG A 90 -16.45 -15.25 -10.50
CA ARG A 90 -16.79 -16.31 -11.47
C ARG A 90 -16.00 -17.60 -11.31
N ILE A 91 -14.70 -17.51 -11.05
CA ILE A 91 -13.75 -18.64 -11.07
C ILE A 91 -13.34 -19.04 -9.66
N GLY A 92 -13.60 -18.20 -8.67
CA GLY A 92 -13.23 -18.39 -7.26
C GLY A 92 -12.12 -17.43 -6.81
N ARG A 93 -12.19 -17.05 -5.55
CA ARG A 93 -11.27 -16.07 -4.94
C ARG A 93 -9.84 -16.60 -4.91
N LYS A 94 -9.64 -17.88 -4.59
CA LYS A 94 -8.31 -18.51 -4.53
C LYS A 94 -7.59 -18.44 -5.87
N SER A 95 -8.24 -18.84 -6.96
CA SER A 95 -7.67 -18.83 -8.31
C SER A 95 -7.29 -17.43 -8.74
N THR A 96 -8.12 -16.44 -8.42
CA THR A 96 -7.90 -15.04 -8.73
C THR A 96 -6.73 -14.45 -7.94
N LEU A 97 -6.63 -14.76 -6.64
CA LEU A 97 -5.51 -14.35 -5.80
C LEU A 97 -4.17 -14.96 -6.24
N VAL A 98 -4.20 -16.20 -6.74
CA VAL A 98 -3.00 -16.84 -7.33
C VAL A 98 -2.61 -16.13 -8.63
N ALA A 99 -3.58 -15.84 -9.50
CA ALA A 99 -3.32 -15.16 -10.77
C ALA A 99 -2.79 -13.73 -10.55
N SER A 100 -3.36 -12.97 -9.61
CA SER A 100 -2.90 -11.61 -9.29
C SER A 100 -1.46 -11.61 -8.76
N LEU A 101 -1.13 -12.53 -7.85
CA LEU A 101 0.23 -12.70 -7.33
C LEU A 101 1.23 -13.05 -8.45
N LEU A 102 0.84 -13.95 -9.36
CA LEU A 102 1.71 -14.33 -10.49
C LEU A 102 1.93 -13.16 -11.45
N VAL A 103 0.88 -12.42 -11.81
CA VAL A 103 1.00 -11.26 -12.70
C VAL A 103 1.91 -10.20 -12.06
N MET A 104 1.73 -9.90 -10.78
CA MET A 104 2.56 -8.94 -10.04
C MET A 104 4.00 -9.42 -9.95
N GLY A 105 4.22 -10.63 -9.47
CA GLY A 105 5.55 -11.15 -9.18
C GLY A 105 6.39 -11.42 -10.43
N VAL A 106 5.77 -11.94 -11.50
CA VAL A 106 6.44 -12.09 -12.80
C VAL A 106 6.83 -10.73 -13.36
N SER A 107 5.93 -9.74 -13.29
CA SER A 107 6.22 -8.37 -13.75
C SER A 107 7.36 -7.76 -12.94
N THR A 108 7.35 -7.89 -11.61
CA THR A 108 8.42 -7.37 -10.73
C THR A 108 9.76 -8.05 -11.04
N THR A 109 9.78 -9.37 -11.09
CA THR A 109 11.00 -10.13 -11.38
C THR A 109 11.55 -9.80 -12.78
N ALA A 110 10.67 -9.66 -13.77
CA ALA A 110 11.06 -9.34 -15.15
C ALA A 110 11.73 -7.96 -15.26
N ILE A 111 11.34 -6.97 -14.43
CA ILE A 111 12.02 -5.66 -14.37
C ILE A 111 13.51 -5.84 -14.08
N GLY A 112 13.89 -6.78 -13.21
CA GLY A 112 15.28 -7.07 -12.90
C GLY A 112 16.12 -7.55 -14.09
N PHE A 113 15.48 -8.09 -15.14
CA PHE A 113 16.15 -8.56 -16.36
C PHE A 113 16.13 -7.53 -17.50
N VAL A 114 15.37 -6.44 -17.40
CA VAL A 114 15.30 -5.45 -18.49
C VAL A 114 16.66 -4.78 -18.68
N PRO A 115 17.24 -4.81 -19.90
CA PRO A 115 18.46 -4.08 -20.21
C PRO A 115 18.23 -2.57 -20.12
N GLY A 116 19.30 -1.80 -19.78
CA GLY A 116 19.22 -0.34 -19.75
C GLY A 116 19.11 0.27 -21.16
N TYR A 117 18.93 1.60 -21.18
CA TYR A 117 18.81 2.37 -22.42
C TYR A 117 20.01 2.18 -23.37
N ASP A 118 21.22 2.11 -22.82
CA ASP A 118 22.46 1.96 -23.61
C ASP A 118 22.51 0.65 -24.43
N ALA A 119 21.78 -0.40 -23.98
CA ALA A 119 21.76 -1.69 -24.63
C ALA A 119 20.65 -1.84 -25.70
N ILE A 120 19.46 -1.32 -25.44
CA ILE A 120 18.26 -1.52 -26.27
C ILE A 120 17.51 -0.23 -26.63
N GLY A 121 18.10 0.93 -26.32
CA GLY A 121 17.54 2.24 -26.65
C GLY A 121 16.15 2.48 -26.06
N ALA A 122 15.27 3.11 -26.81
CA ALA A 122 13.92 3.46 -26.38
C ALA A 122 13.01 2.27 -26.02
N LEU A 123 13.41 1.05 -26.38
CA LEU A 123 12.66 -0.17 -25.98
C LEU A 123 12.78 -0.40 -24.47
N ALA A 124 13.87 0.02 -23.82
CA ALA A 124 14.08 -0.16 -22.39
C ALA A 124 12.96 0.52 -21.54
N PRO A 125 12.71 1.85 -21.68
CA PRO A 125 11.62 2.49 -20.93
C PRO A 125 10.22 1.97 -21.33
N VAL A 126 10.00 1.56 -22.56
CA VAL A 126 8.71 0.97 -22.98
C VAL A 126 8.45 -0.34 -22.24
N LEU A 127 9.43 -1.28 -22.23
CA LEU A 127 9.31 -2.53 -21.48
C LEU A 127 9.10 -2.28 -19.98
N LEU A 128 9.83 -1.31 -19.42
CA LEU A 128 9.67 -0.90 -18.04
C LEU A 128 8.23 -0.46 -17.74
N CYS A 129 7.63 0.40 -18.59
CA CYS A 129 6.26 0.87 -18.44
C CYS A 129 5.25 -0.29 -18.54
N VAL A 130 5.42 -1.22 -19.49
CA VAL A 130 4.54 -2.39 -19.64
C VAL A 130 4.59 -3.27 -18.39
N LEU A 131 5.79 -3.54 -17.86
CA LEU A 131 5.95 -4.35 -16.66
C LEU A 131 5.39 -3.63 -15.42
N ARG A 132 5.56 -2.32 -15.32
CA ARG A 132 4.94 -1.50 -14.25
C ARG A 132 3.41 -1.54 -14.32
N PHE A 133 2.85 -1.47 -15.51
CA PHE A 133 1.41 -1.62 -15.71
C PHE A 133 0.93 -3.02 -15.27
N GLY A 134 1.64 -4.08 -15.67
CA GLY A 134 1.37 -5.46 -15.21
C GLY A 134 1.44 -5.60 -13.69
N GLN A 135 2.48 -5.04 -13.06
CA GLN A 135 2.62 -5.03 -11.60
C GLN A 135 1.43 -4.32 -10.91
N GLY A 136 1.00 -3.18 -11.44
CA GLY A 136 -0.16 -2.44 -10.93
C GLY A 136 -1.47 -3.21 -11.07
N ILE A 137 -1.70 -3.87 -12.21
CA ILE A 137 -2.86 -4.76 -12.40
C ILE A 137 -2.87 -5.85 -11.33
N GLY A 138 -1.74 -6.56 -11.13
CA GLY A 138 -1.64 -7.62 -10.12
C GLY A 138 -2.02 -7.13 -8.73
N LEU A 139 -1.46 -6.00 -8.30
CA LEU A 139 -1.68 -5.45 -6.96
C LEU A 139 -3.11 -4.92 -6.72
N GLY A 140 -3.83 -4.57 -7.81
CA GLY A 140 -5.13 -3.89 -7.69
C GLY A 140 -6.23 -4.68 -6.99
N GLY A 141 -6.17 -6.02 -7.00
CA GLY A 141 -7.23 -6.89 -6.49
C GLY A 141 -7.11 -7.33 -5.03
N GLU A 142 -6.01 -7.06 -4.32
CA GLU A 142 -5.67 -7.80 -3.10
C GLU A 142 -6.03 -7.11 -1.79
N TRP A 143 -5.78 -5.80 -1.66
CA TRP A 143 -5.92 -5.09 -0.38
C TRP A 143 -7.34 -5.15 0.20
N GLY A 144 -8.38 -4.99 -0.63
CA GLY A 144 -9.78 -5.04 -0.18
C GLY A 144 -10.13 -6.37 0.48
N GLY A 145 -9.65 -7.48 -0.06
CA GLY A 145 -9.87 -8.81 0.50
C GLY A 145 -9.20 -9.01 1.87
N ALA A 146 -7.97 -8.54 2.02
CA ALA A 146 -7.23 -8.65 3.27
C ALA A 146 -7.86 -7.82 4.40
N ALA A 147 -8.26 -6.57 4.10
CA ALA A 147 -8.93 -5.68 5.06
C ALA A 147 -10.29 -6.23 5.50
N LEU A 148 -11.09 -6.74 4.56
CA LEU A 148 -12.39 -7.36 4.87
C LEU A 148 -12.25 -8.61 5.70
N LEU A 149 -11.34 -9.51 5.33
CA LEU A 149 -11.10 -10.73 6.06
C LEU A 149 -10.75 -10.42 7.53
N ALA A 150 -9.91 -9.43 7.77
CA ALA A 150 -9.51 -9.03 9.11
C ALA A 150 -10.67 -8.39 9.90
N THR A 151 -11.45 -7.50 9.28
CA THR A 151 -12.50 -6.72 9.98
C THR A 151 -13.80 -7.49 10.18
N GLU A 152 -14.19 -8.36 9.25
CA GLU A 152 -15.42 -9.18 9.36
C GLU A 152 -15.29 -10.29 10.41
N HIS A 153 -14.08 -10.76 10.69
CA HIS A 153 -13.80 -11.74 11.77
C HIS A 153 -13.45 -11.06 13.10
N ALA A 154 -13.45 -9.74 13.16
CA ALA A 154 -13.10 -9.01 14.38
C ALA A 154 -14.23 -9.09 15.42
N PRO A 155 -13.91 -9.34 16.71
CA PRO A 155 -14.86 -9.14 17.79
C PRO A 155 -15.40 -7.72 17.81
N GLN A 156 -16.62 -7.54 18.32
CA GLN A 156 -17.24 -6.24 18.47
C GLN A 156 -16.31 -5.28 19.26
N GLY A 157 -16.14 -4.05 18.78
CA GLY A 157 -15.26 -3.03 19.37
C GLY A 157 -13.76 -3.22 19.12
N LYS A 158 -13.34 -4.24 18.33
CA LYS A 158 -11.91 -4.52 18.03
C LYS A 158 -11.58 -4.50 16.54
N ARG A 159 -12.42 -3.88 15.73
CA ARG A 159 -12.21 -3.84 14.26
C ARG A 159 -10.95 -3.08 13.87
N GLY A 160 -10.60 -1.99 14.57
CA GLY A 160 -9.35 -1.27 14.36
C GLY A 160 -8.13 -2.14 14.63
N TRP A 161 -8.14 -2.86 15.77
CA TRP A 161 -7.07 -3.79 16.13
C TRP A 161 -6.88 -4.90 15.09
N PHE A 162 -7.96 -5.54 14.64
CA PHE A 162 -7.87 -6.59 13.64
C PHE A 162 -7.53 -6.03 12.25
N GLY A 163 -8.10 -4.89 11.86
CA GLY A 163 -7.83 -4.20 10.61
C GLY A 163 -6.40 -3.67 10.47
N MET A 164 -5.66 -3.50 11.59
CA MET A 164 -4.26 -3.06 11.51
C MET A 164 -3.29 -4.11 10.97
N PHE A 165 -3.60 -5.41 11.07
CA PHE A 165 -2.65 -6.43 10.65
C PHE A 165 -2.29 -6.36 9.17
N PRO A 166 -3.23 -6.23 8.22
CA PRO A 166 -2.87 -5.93 6.84
C PRO A 166 -2.14 -4.57 6.69
N GLN A 167 -2.40 -3.60 7.59
CA GLN A 167 -1.74 -2.28 7.57
C GLN A 167 -0.31 -2.30 8.13
N LEU A 168 0.10 -3.34 8.86
CA LEU A 168 1.50 -3.58 9.23
C LEU A 168 2.34 -4.13 8.07
N GLY A 169 1.69 -4.77 7.09
CA GLY A 169 2.36 -5.33 5.90
C GLY A 169 3.28 -4.34 5.20
N PRO A 170 2.82 -3.11 4.90
CA PRO A 170 3.66 -2.06 4.31
C PRO A 170 4.93 -1.75 5.09
N SER A 171 4.88 -1.66 6.42
CA SER A 171 6.08 -1.38 7.24
C SER A 171 7.12 -2.48 7.10
N VAL A 172 6.70 -3.74 7.16
CA VAL A 172 7.58 -4.90 7.04
C VAL A 172 8.07 -5.07 5.60
N GLY A 173 7.18 -4.96 4.61
CA GLY A 173 7.55 -5.03 3.19
C GLY A 173 8.56 -3.95 2.81
N PHE A 174 8.38 -2.72 3.30
CA PHE A 174 9.33 -1.63 3.09
C PHE A 174 10.68 -1.91 3.77
N LEU A 175 10.67 -2.36 5.03
CA LEU A 175 11.89 -2.71 5.75
C LEU A 175 12.67 -3.82 5.05
N MET A 176 11.99 -4.85 4.54
CA MET A 176 12.63 -5.92 3.78
C MET A 176 13.22 -5.42 2.46
N SER A 177 12.46 -4.64 1.68
CA SER A 177 12.90 -4.07 0.41
C SER A 177 14.05 -3.09 0.60
N ASN A 178 13.83 -2.08 1.42
CA ASN A 178 14.81 -1.00 1.65
C ASN A 178 16.03 -1.49 2.44
N GLY A 179 15.84 -2.45 3.37
CA GLY A 179 16.92 -3.14 4.08
C GLY A 179 17.84 -3.92 3.14
N LEU A 180 17.28 -4.57 2.10
CA LEU A 180 18.09 -5.24 1.08
C LEU A 180 18.88 -4.22 0.24
N PHE A 181 18.25 -3.11 -0.18
CA PHE A 181 18.97 -2.03 -0.85
C PHE A 181 20.07 -1.43 0.04
N PHE A 182 19.81 -1.27 1.33
CA PHE A 182 20.78 -0.81 2.31
C PHE A 182 21.97 -1.77 2.42
N ALA A 183 21.72 -3.07 2.57
CA ALA A 183 22.77 -4.09 2.62
C ALA A 183 23.62 -4.09 1.34
N LEU A 184 23.00 -3.96 0.17
CA LEU A 184 23.70 -3.85 -1.11
C LEU A 184 24.51 -2.55 -1.20
N ALA A 185 23.98 -1.44 -0.68
CA ALA A 185 24.68 -0.16 -0.65
C ALA A 185 25.92 -0.17 0.25
N LEU A 186 25.95 -1.00 1.30
CA LEU A 186 27.12 -1.21 2.15
C LEU A 186 28.17 -2.13 1.50
N SER A 187 27.72 -3.09 0.67
CA SER A 187 28.57 -4.15 0.15
C SER A 187 29.14 -3.88 -1.24
N LEU A 188 28.50 -3.00 -2.01
CA LEU A 188 28.82 -2.73 -3.41
C LEU A 188 29.31 -1.29 -3.60
N SER A 189 30.27 -1.10 -4.50
CA SER A 189 30.63 0.25 -4.96
C SER A 189 29.45 0.91 -5.70
N ASP A 190 29.49 2.23 -5.89
CA ASP A 190 28.45 2.95 -6.63
C ASP A 190 28.33 2.47 -8.09
N GLU A 191 29.45 2.11 -8.72
CA GLU A 191 29.47 1.56 -10.07
C GLU A 191 28.82 0.17 -10.12
N GLN A 192 29.20 -0.72 -9.21
CA GLN A 192 28.59 -2.06 -9.10
C GLN A 192 27.10 -1.99 -8.81
N PHE A 193 26.70 -1.10 -7.90
CA PHE A 193 25.29 -0.92 -7.58
C PHE A 193 24.48 -0.45 -8.79
N ARG A 194 24.99 0.54 -9.57
CA ARG A 194 24.31 1.08 -10.75
C ARG A 194 24.31 0.12 -11.92
N SER A 195 25.38 -0.69 -12.10
CA SER A 195 25.46 -1.63 -13.24
C SER A 195 24.58 -2.85 -13.06
N TRP A 196 24.60 -3.50 -11.90
CA TRP A 196 23.86 -4.75 -11.67
C TRP A 196 23.22 -4.88 -10.28
N GLY A 197 23.80 -4.27 -9.23
CA GLY A 197 23.36 -4.49 -7.85
C GLY A 197 21.90 -4.14 -7.61
N TRP A 198 21.36 -3.10 -8.24
CA TRP A 198 19.98 -2.71 -8.12
C TRP A 198 18.97 -3.74 -8.63
N ARG A 199 19.43 -4.71 -9.43
CA ARG A 199 18.58 -5.77 -10.00
C ARG A 199 18.28 -6.87 -8.97
N ILE A 200 19.18 -7.09 -8.00
CA ILE A 200 19.05 -8.16 -7.00
C ILE A 200 17.72 -8.12 -6.26
N PRO A 201 17.24 -6.98 -5.72
CA PRO A 201 15.94 -6.92 -5.04
C PRO A 201 14.77 -7.37 -5.92
N PHE A 202 14.80 -7.08 -7.23
CA PHE A 202 13.78 -7.55 -8.17
C PHE A 202 13.85 -9.07 -8.40
N LEU A 203 15.03 -9.63 -8.42
CA LEU A 203 15.23 -11.08 -8.57
C LEU A 203 14.82 -11.84 -7.31
N VAL A 204 15.04 -11.26 -6.12
CA VAL A 204 14.57 -11.83 -4.84
C VAL A 204 13.05 -11.91 -4.79
N SER A 205 12.32 -11.04 -5.49
CA SER A 205 10.86 -11.14 -5.66
C SER A 205 10.42 -12.53 -6.14
N ALA A 206 11.19 -13.19 -7.03
CA ALA A 206 10.84 -14.54 -7.50
C ALA A 206 10.74 -15.55 -6.36
N VAL A 207 11.64 -15.47 -5.37
CA VAL A 207 11.64 -16.35 -4.19
C VAL A 207 10.43 -16.03 -3.29
N LEU A 208 10.15 -14.75 -3.07
CA LEU A 208 9.00 -14.31 -2.25
C LEU A 208 7.66 -14.68 -2.90
N VAL A 209 7.56 -14.54 -4.22
CA VAL A 209 6.39 -14.96 -5.01
C VAL A 209 6.18 -16.48 -4.92
N ALA A 210 7.25 -17.28 -5.05
CA ALA A 210 7.17 -18.73 -4.87
C ALA A 210 6.68 -19.09 -3.45
N LEU A 211 7.18 -18.40 -2.42
CA LEU A 211 6.72 -18.56 -1.04
C LEU A 211 5.25 -18.16 -0.87
N GLY A 212 4.85 -17.01 -1.41
CA GLY A 212 3.47 -16.52 -1.39
C GLY A 212 2.51 -17.48 -2.11
N LEU A 213 2.94 -18.02 -3.26
CA LEU A 213 2.20 -19.03 -4.02
C LEU A 213 2.01 -20.32 -3.20
N TYR A 214 3.09 -20.81 -2.58
CA TYR A 214 3.03 -21.98 -1.70
C TYR A 214 2.04 -21.81 -0.55
N VAL A 215 2.05 -20.65 0.11
CA VAL A 215 1.10 -20.33 1.18
C VAL A 215 -0.33 -20.29 0.64
N ARG A 216 -0.58 -19.61 -0.50
CA ARG A 216 -1.92 -19.46 -1.09
C ARG A 216 -2.50 -20.78 -1.62
N LEU A 217 -1.67 -21.65 -2.16
CA LEU A 217 -2.12 -22.97 -2.61
C LEU A 217 -2.60 -23.87 -1.44
N LYS A 218 -2.09 -23.64 -0.23
CA LYS A 218 -2.49 -24.37 0.99
C LYS A 218 -3.71 -23.78 1.70
N ILE A 219 -4.14 -22.57 1.37
CA ILE A 219 -5.35 -21.97 1.92
C ILE A 219 -6.57 -22.64 1.27
N THR A 220 -7.48 -23.15 2.09
CA THR A 220 -8.80 -23.59 1.62
C THR A 220 -9.70 -22.39 1.39
N GLU A 221 -10.62 -22.51 0.41
CA GLU A 221 -11.65 -21.50 0.13
C GLU A 221 -12.45 -21.19 1.42
N THR A 222 -12.83 -19.94 1.62
CA THR A 222 -13.54 -19.54 2.84
C THR A 222 -14.95 -20.18 2.89
N PRO A 223 -15.43 -20.67 4.05
CA PRO A 223 -16.77 -21.24 4.18
C PRO A 223 -17.88 -20.29 3.72
N ALA A 224 -17.72 -18.99 3.91
CA ALA A 224 -18.65 -17.96 3.45
C ALA A 224 -18.76 -17.91 1.91
N PHE A 225 -17.66 -18.09 1.20
CA PHE A 225 -17.68 -18.13 -0.27
C PHE A 225 -18.26 -19.45 -0.79
N GLN A 226 -17.96 -20.57 -0.16
CA GLN A 226 -18.58 -21.85 -0.48
C GLN A 226 -20.10 -21.80 -0.28
N ALA A 227 -20.58 -21.24 0.82
CA ALA A 227 -22.00 -21.06 1.09
C ALA A 227 -22.69 -20.12 0.07
N ALA A 228 -22.01 -19.11 -0.45
CA ALA A 228 -22.52 -18.23 -1.49
C ALA A 228 -22.57 -18.92 -2.87
N LEU A 229 -21.59 -19.79 -3.18
CA LEU A 229 -21.60 -20.66 -4.36
C LEU A 229 -22.77 -21.64 -4.33
N ASP A 230 -23.00 -22.27 -3.18
CA ASP A 230 -24.08 -23.26 -2.99
C ASP A 230 -25.48 -22.63 -3.11
N ARG A 231 -25.63 -21.34 -2.80
CA ARG A 231 -26.86 -20.56 -2.92
C ARG A 231 -27.09 -19.96 -4.31
N ASN A 232 -26.15 -20.12 -5.24
CA ASN A 232 -26.21 -19.54 -6.58
C ASN A 232 -26.40 -18.00 -6.59
N GLU A 233 -26.05 -17.33 -5.50
CA GLU A 233 -26.07 -15.87 -5.35
C GLU A 233 -24.87 -15.26 -6.06
N ARG A 234 -24.95 -15.23 -7.39
CA ARG A 234 -23.95 -14.50 -8.20
C ARG A 234 -24.17 -13.01 -8.03
N VAL A 235 -23.34 -12.37 -7.24
CA VAL A 235 -23.33 -10.91 -7.11
C VAL A 235 -22.96 -10.32 -8.47
N ARG A 236 -23.91 -9.63 -9.10
CA ARG A 236 -23.61 -8.78 -10.27
C ARG A 236 -22.64 -7.72 -9.79
N VAL A 237 -21.53 -7.52 -10.51
CA VAL A 237 -20.46 -6.57 -10.16
C VAL A 237 -21.05 -5.18 -9.89
N PRO A 238 -20.99 -4.67 -8.65
CA PRO A 238 -21.80 -3.51 -8.27
C PRO A 238 -21.11 -2.17 -8.54
N VAL A 239 -20.22 -2.08 -9.54
CA VAL A 239 -19.53 -0.82 -9.87
C VAL A 239 -20.53 0.27 -10.25
N ALA A 240 -21.58 -0.06 -11.01
CA ALA A 240 -22.64 0.90 -11.34
C ALA A 240 -23.37 1.39 -10.08
N THR A 241 -23.70 0.48 -9.16
CA THR A 241 -24.34 0.79 -7.87
C THR A 241 -23.42 1.67 -7.00
N LEU A 242 -22.10 1.39 -7.02
CA LEU A 242 -21.12 2.20 -6.29
C LEU A 242 -21.09 3.64 -6.80
N ILE A 243 -21.03 3.83 -8.12
CA ILE A 243 -20.95 5.16 -8.74
C ILE A 243 -22.27 5.93 -8.56
N THR A 244 -23.42 5.27 -8.67
CA THR A 244 -24.72 5.95 -8.61
C THR A 244 -25.23 6.19 -7.20
N GLN A 245 -25.00 5.23 -6.27
CA GLN A 245 -25.61 5.25 -4.93
C GLN A 245 -24.61 5.52 -3.81
N HIS A 246 -23.32 5.14 -4.00
CA HIS A 246 -22.29 5.20 -2.95
C HIS A 246 -21.08 6.06 -3.33
N TRP A 247 -21.21 6.98 -4.31
CA TRP A 247 -20.12 7.85 -4.74
C TRP A 247 -19.57 8.76 -3.62
N ARG A 248 -20.45 9.25 -2.72
CA ARG A 248 -20.03 10.11 -1.59
C ARG A 248 -19.11 9.38 -0.61
N PRO A 249 -19.46 8.22 -0.03
CA PRO A 249 -18.54 7.48 0.82
C PRO A 249 -17.27 7.05 0.08
N THR A 250 -17.35 6.72 -1.21
CA THR A 250 -16.16 6.39 -2.01
C THR A 250 -15.21 7.58 -2.15
N LEU A 251 -15.74 8.75 -2.49
CA LEU A 251 -14.94 9.97 -2.61
C LEU A 251 -14.33 10.38 -1.26
N LEU A 252 -15.14 10.40 -0.19
CA LEU A 252 -14.67 10.78 1.14
C LEU A 252 -13.59 9.80 1.64
N GLY A 253 -13.76 8.48 1.44
CA GLY A 253 -12.76 7.47 1.75
C GLY A 253 -11.46 7.68 0.96
N ALA A 254 -11.56 8.00 -0.33
CA ALA A 254 -10.40 8.32 -1.17
C ALA A 254 -9.68 9.59 -0.68
N LEU A 255 -10.41 10.65 -0.37
CA LEU A 255 -9.82 11.89 0.17
C LEU A 255 -9.12 11.65 1.51
N ALA A 256 -9.71 10.85 2.39
CA ALA A 256 -9.10 10.51 3.68
C ALA A 256 -7.78 9.76 3.52
N MET A 257 -7.62 8.97 2.45
CA MET A 257 -6.39 8.22 2.15
C MET A 257 -5.26 9.08 1.59
N VAL A 258 -5.54 10.28 1.05
CA VAL A 258 -4.53 11.12 0.37
C VAL A 258 -3.33 11.41 1.26
N VAL A 259 -3.56 11.84 2.51
CA VAL A 259 -2.47 12.17 3.44
C VAL A 259 -1.58 10.97 3.75
N CYS A 260 -2.15 9.79 3.95
CA CYS A 260 -1.38 8.58 4.25
C CYS A 260 -0.37 8.27 3.15
N TYR A 261 -0.83 8.30 1.90
CA TYR A 261 0.01 8.06 0.75
C TYR A 261 1.03 9.18 0.53
N THR A 262 0.61 10.44 0.67
CA THR A 262 1.52 11.59 0.50
C THR A 262 2.66 11.53 1.51
N LEU A 263 2.36 11.35 2.81
CA LEU A 263 3.38 11.22 3.85
C LEU A 263 4.38 10.11 3.53
N PHE A 264 3.89 8.93 3.12
CA PHE A 264 4.75 7.79 2.84
C PHE A 264 5.67 8.06 1.64
N TYR A 265 5.12 8.48 0.48
CA TYR A 265 5.90 8.58 -0.74
C TYR A 265 6.77 9.84 -0.82
N ILE A 266 6.38 10.90 -0.14
CA ILE A 266 7.28 12.06 0.04
C ILE A 266 8.48 11.67 0.91
N SER A 267 8.25 10.98 2.02
CA SER A 267 9.34 10.60 2.93
C SER A 267 10.26 9.52 2.34
N THR A 268 9.72 8.54 1.61
CA THR A 268 10.48 7.37 1.18
C THR A 268 11.03 7.49 -0.24
N VAL A 269 10.30 8.09 -1.16
CA VAL A 269 10.69 8.15 -2.58
C VAL A 269 11.29 9.51 -2.92
N PHE A 270 10.55 10.59 -2.68
CA PHE A 270 11.05 11.93 -2.97
C PHE A 270 12.25 12.29 -2.09
N SER A 271 12.14 12.11 -0.76
CA SER A 271 13.23 12.49 0.16
C SER A 271 14.49 11.66 -0.06
N LEU A 272 14.37 10.38 -0.43
CA LEU A 272 15.53 9.56 -0.80
C LEU A 272 16.22 10.10 -2.06
N SER A 273 15.44 10.38 -3.11
CA SER A 273 15.99 10.95 -4.35
C SER A 273 16.64 12.32 -4.11
N TYR A 274 15.95 13.21 -3.41
CA TYR A 274 16.42 14.55 -3.10
C TYR A 274 17.64 14.53 -2.16
N GLY A 275 17.61 13.71 -1.13
CA GLY A 275 18.69 13.57 -0.16
C GLY A 275 20.00 13.11 -0.80
N VAL A 276 19.92 12.16 -1.73
CA VAL A 276 21.10 11.65 -2.44
C VAL A 276 21.57 12.63 -3.53
N SER A 277 20.65 13.20 -4.31
CA SER A 277 21.01 14.02 -5.47
C SER A 277 21.28 15.48 -5.15
N ALA A 278 20.52 16.10 -4.25
CA ALA A 278 20.60 17.52 -3.94
C ALA A 278 21.35 17.82 -2.63
N LEU A 279 21.13 17.01 -1.59
CA LEU A 279 21.82 17.17 -0.30
C LEU A 279 23.14 16.41 -0.21
N HIS A 280 23.46 15.62 -1.25
CA HIS A 280 24.69 14.81 -1.34
C HIS A 280 24.91 13.86 -0.14
N ILE A 281 23.82 13.42 0.51
CA ILE A 281 23.87 12.44 1.59
C ILE A 281 24.22 11.07 0.97
N PRO A 282 25.23 10.36 1.49
CA PRO A 282 25.57 9.04 0.99
C PRO A 282 24.35 8.11 0.96
N ARG A 283 24.16 7.40 -0.17
CA ARG A 283 23.02 6.48 -0.41
C ARG A 283 22.79 5.53 0.75
N GLN A 284 23.88 4.87 1.24
CA GLN A 284 23.79 3.96 2.37
C GLN A 284 23.27 4.63 3.64
N SER A 285 23.72 5.85 3.93
CA SER A 285 23.27 6.57 5.11
C SER A 285 21.78 6.90 5.03
N PHE A 286 21.29 7.37 3.89
CA PHE A 286 19.88 7.69 3.73
C PHE A 286 18.99 6.45 3.79
N LEU A 287 19.40 5.33 3.17
CA LEU A 287 18.69 4.05 3.28
C LEU A 287 18.63 3.54 4.72
N GLY A 288 19.72 3.69 5.47
CA GLY A 288 19.75 3.38 6.91
C GLY A 288 18.76 4.23 7.71
N LEU A 289 18.68 5.54 7.44
CA LEU A 289 17.69 6.43 8.08
C LEU A 289 16.25 6.02 7.76
N LEU A 290 15.96 5.62 6.54
CA LEU A 290 14.64 5.13 6.17
C LEU A 290 14.29 3.82 6.88
N CYS A 291 15.24 2.87 6.97
CA CYS A 291 15.05 1.65 7.76
C CYS A 291 14.78 1.95 9.23
N PHE A 292 15.47 2.93 9.81
CA PHE A 292 15.21 3.38 11.17
C PHE A 292 13.82 4.01 11.31
N ALA A 293 13.48 4.94 10.44
CA ALA A 293 12.23 5.71 10.52
C ALA A 293 10.97 4.84 10.30
N VAL A 294 11.02 3.83 9.42
CA VAL A 294 9.87 2.94 9.16
C VAL A 294 9.51 2.07 10.38
N VAL A 295 10.44 1.83 11.29
CA VAL A 295 10.13 1.13 12.56
C VAL A 295 9.09 1.93 13.35
N PHE A 296 9.19 3.26 13.36
CA PHE A 296 8.23 4.13 14.04
C PHE A 296 6.86 4.13 13.37
N MET A 297 6.78 3.97 12.05
CA MET A 297 5.52 3.71 11.35
C MET A 297 4.89 2.39 11.84
N GLY A 298 5.70 1.33 11.93
CA GLY A 298 5.28 0.03 12.47
C GLY A 298 4.78 0.11 13.92
N LEU A 299 5.43 0.93 14.77
CA LEU A 299 5.01 1.15 16.16
C LEU A 299 3.75 2.03 16.26
N ALA A 300 3.62 3.05 15.42
CA ALA A 300 2.46 3.94 15.38
C ALA A 300 1.18 3.19 14.99
N THR A 301 1.28 2.20 14.11
CA THR A 301 0.14 1.44 13.59
C THR A 301 -0.69 0.77 14.70
N PRO A 302 -0.15 -0.08 15.60
CA PRO A 302 -0.94 -0.65 16.69
C PRO A 302 -1.43 0.40 17.70
N LEU A 303 -0.64 1.43 17.99
CA LEU A 303 -1.05 2.51 18.90
C LEU A 303 -2.27 3.25 18.36
N SER A 304 -2.25 3.61 17.07
CA SER A 304 -3.36 4.28 16.41
C SER A 304 -4.59 3.38 16.27
N ALA A 305 -4.41 2.09 15.99
CA ALA A 305 -5.50 1.12 15.92
C ALA A 305 -6.23 1.02 17.27
N LEU A 306 -5.49 0.87 18.38
CA LEU A 306 -6.07 0.86 19.73
C LEU A 306 -6.75 2.18 20.07
N ALA A 307 -6.13 3.31 19.73
CA ALA A 307 -6.74 4.62 19.92
C ALA A 307 -8.05 4.75 19.13
N SER A 308 -8.08 4.25 17.89
CA SER A 308 -9.26 4.30 17.03
C SER A 308 -10.40 3.39 17.53
N ASP A 309 -10.09 2.26 18.14
CA ASP A 309 -11.10 1.41 18.79
C ASP A 309 -11.65 2.04 20.08
N ARG A 310 -10.83 2.83 20.80
CA ARG A 310 -11.23 3.48 22.06
C ARG A 310 -11.97 4.80 21.84
N PHE A 311 -11.44 5.68 20.98
CA PHE A 311 -11.90 7.07 20.82
C PHE A 311 -12.73 7.29 19.56
N GLY A 312 -12.77 6.35 18.63
CA GLY A 312 -13.41 6.46 17.33
C GLY A 312 -12.39 6.65 16.18
N ARG A 313 -12.83 6.35 14.96
CA ARG A 313 -11.99 6.48 13.75
C ARG A 313 -11.72 7.95 13.45
N LYS A 314 -12.80 8.76 13.46
CA LYS A 314 -12.74 10.16 13.07
C LYS A 314 -11.84 11.02 13.96
N PRO A 315 -11.91 10.99 15.31
CA PRO A 315 -11.03 11.79 16.16
C PRO A 315 -9.54 11.49 15.94
N VAL A 316 -9.17 10.22 15.82
CA VAL A 316 -7.78 9.82 15.59
C VAL A 316 -7.27 10.34 14.25
N LEU A 317 -8.07 10.22 13.19
CA LEU A 317 -7.72 10.72 11.86
C LEU A 317 -7.64 12.24 11.79
N VAL A 318 -8.53 12.94 12.49
CA VAL A 318 -8.50 14.43 12.58
C VAL A 318 -7.19 14.88 13.24
N VAL A 319 -6.83 14.30 14.39
CA VAL A 319 -5.57 14.63 15.07
C VAL A 319 -4.36 14.29 14.17
N GLY A 320 -4.35 13.12 13.54
CA GLY A 320 -3.29 12.73 12.62
C GLY A 320 -3.17 13.67 11.41
N ALA A 321 -4.30 14.06 10.80
CA ALA A 321 -4.31 14.96 9.65
C ALA A 321 -3.86 16.39 10.03
N ILE A 322 -4.24 16.90 11.21
CA ILE A 322 -3.77 18.21 11.71
C ILE A 322 -2.25 18.14 11.96
N ALA A 323 -1.77 17.09 12.60
CA ALA A 323 -0.34 16.92 12.83
C ALA A 323 0.44 16.82 11.51
N ALA A 324 -0.08 16.11 10.50
CA ALA A 324 0.50 16.03 9.17
C ALA A 324 0.48 17.38 8.43
N LEU A 325 -0.57 18.18 8.60
CA LEU A 325 -0.62 19.53 8.04
C LEU A 325 0.49 20.42 8.62
N LEU A 326 0.72 20.31 9.92
CA LEU A 326 1.77 21.07 10.60
C LEU A 326 3.19 20.56 10.25
N SER A 327 3.37 19.26 10.04
CA SER A 327 4.68 18.67 9.70
C SER A 327 5.23 19.16 8.37
N GLY A 328 4.36 19.55 7.42
CA GLY A 328 4.79 20.15 6.16
C GLY A 328 5.67 21.40 6.34
N PHE A 329 5.39 22.23 7.37
CA PHE A 329 6.23 23.40 7.67
C PHE A 329 7.60 23.04 8.26
N ALA A 330 7.76 21.83 8.77
CA ALA A 330 9.02 21.34 9.32
C ALA A 330 9.96 20.77 8.22
N MET A 331 9.47 20.59 7.00
CA MET A 331 10.24 19.94 5.94
C MET A 331 11.52 20.68 5.59
N GLU A 332 11.46 21.99 5.36
CA GLU A 332 12.65 22.76 5.00
C GLU A 332 13.66 22.88 6.14
N PRO A 333 13.27 23.25 7.39
CA PRO A 333 14.25 23.35 8.48
C PRO A 333 14.83 22.01 8.90
N LEU A 334 14.13 20.90 8.71
CA LEU A 334 14.63 19.57 9.13
C LEU A 334 15.31 18.83 7.97
N LEU A 335 14.60 18.54 6.88
CA LEU A 335 15.17 17.83 5.73
C LEU A 335 16.18 18.70 4.99
N GLY A 336 15.85 19.97 4.75
CA GLY A 336 16.69 20.93 4.01
C GLY A 336 17.98 21.30 4.73
N SER A 337 18.09 21.04 6.02
CA SER A 337 19.34 21.26 6.78
C SER A 337 20.50 20.38 6.31
N GLY A 338 20.22 19.23 5.67
CA GLY A 338 21.23 18.21 5.35
C GLY A 338 21.87 17.54 6.56
N SER A 339 21.51 17.95 7.78
CA SER A 339 22.01 17.37 9.03
C SER A 339 21.37 16.00 9.29
N MET A 340 22.19 14.95 9.39
CA MET A 340 21.70 13.57 9.58
C MET A 340 20.70 13.42 10.72
N PRO A 341 20.90 13.99 11.94
CA PRO A 341 19.92 13.89 13.02
C PRO A 341 18.59 14.60 12.69
N LEU A 342 18.62 15.77 12.02
CA LEU A 342 17.42 16.51 11.67
C LEU A 342 16.65 15.83 10.53
N VAL A 343 17.37 15.28 9.54
CA VAL A 343 16.79 14.44 8.50
C VAL A 343 16.13 13.18 9.09
N ALA A 344 16.81 12.51 10.02
CA ALA A 344 16.26 11.36 10.75
C ALA A 344 14.99 11.73 11.51
N LEU A 345 14.99 12.88 12.19
CA LEU A 345 13.83 13.38 12.93
C LEU A 345 12.65 13.64 11.98
N PHE A 346 12.89 14.31 10.85
CA PHE A 346 11.86 14.56 9.83
C PHE A 346 11.24 13.26 9.33
N LEU A 347 12.06 12.32 8.86
CA LEU A 347 11.58 11.04 8.33
C LEU A 347 10.81 10.23 9.38
N THR A 348 11.26 10.29 10.64
CA THR A 348 10.60 9.60 11.75
C THR A 348 9.23 10.21 12.05
N ILE A 349 9.11 11.54 12.07
CA ILE A 349 7.83 12.24 12.29
C ILE A 349 6.85 11.88 11.16
N GLU A 350 7.27 12.02 9.92
CA GLU A 350 6.42 11.77 8.75
C GLU A 350 5.92 10.32 8.69
N LEU A 351 6.81 9.34 8.89
CA LEU A 351 6.44 7.92 8.88
C LEU A 351 5.64 7.51 10.12
N PHE A 352 5.88 8.12 11.28
CA PHE A 352 5.02 7.94 12.46
C PHE A 352 3.60 8.45 12.18
N LEU A 353 3.47 9.65 11.63
CA LEU A 353 2.18 10.24 11.26
C LEU A 353 1.47 9.43 10.15
N MET A 354 2.24 8.86 9.22
CA MET A 354 1.69 7.90 8.24
C MET A 354 1.08 6.69 8.95
N GLY A 355 1.78 6.09 9.91
CA GLY A 355 1.24 4.97 10.71
C GLY A 355 -0.02 5.35 11.49
N VAL A 356 -0.05 6.56 12.08
CA VAL A 356 -1.21 7.09 12.80
C VAL A 356 -2.43 7.25 11.89
N THR A 357 -2.25 7.79 10.69
CA THR A 357 -3.36 8.06 9.75
C THR A 357 -3.77 6.82 8.97
N PHE A 358 -2.84 5.89 8.72
CA PHE A 358 -3.09 4.71 7.91
C PHE A 358 -3.77 3.56 8.67
N ALA A 359 -3.43 3.35 9.95
CA ALA A 359 -3.94 2.23 10.72
C ALA A 359 -5.48 2.18 10.82
N PRO A 360 -6.19 3.29 11.12
CA PRO A 360 -7.65 3.28 11.18
C PRO A 360 -8.33 2.97 9.85
N MET A 361 -7.65 3.21 8.71
CA MET A 361 -8.22 3.00 7.38
C MET A 361 -8.54 1.53 7.09
N GLY A 362 -7.83 0.59 7.71
CA GLY A 362 -8.12 -0.83 7.59
C GLY A 362 -9.52 -1.22 8.07
N ALA A 363 -10.07 -0.50 9.06
CA ALA A 363 -11.43 -0.66 9.53
C ALA A 363 -12.40 0.36 8.89
N LEU A 364 -12.02 1.63 8.82
CA LEU A 364 -12.87 2.71 8.32
C LEU A 364 -13.38 2.46 6.91
N LEU A 365 -12.49 2.13 5.96
CA LEU A 365 -12.91 1.98 4.56
C LEU A 365 -13.97 0.88 4.38
N PRO A 366 -13.85 -0.34 4.95
CA PRO A 366 -14.95 -1.30 4.96
C PRO A 366 -16.22 -0.83 5.65
N GLU A 367 -16.10 -0.08 6.77
CA GLU A 367 -17.23 0.42 7.56
C GLU A 367 -18.07 1.49 6.81
N LEU A 368 -17.52 2.13 5.77
CA LEU A 368 -18.24 3.12 4.96
C LEU A 368 -19.31 2.52 4.03
N PHE A 369 -19.28 1.20 3.79
CA PHE A 369 -20.10 0.56 2.76
C PHE A 369 -20.95 -0.59 3.33
N PRO A 370 -22.19 -0.75 2.79
CA PRO A 370 -23.01 -1.92 3.10
C PRO A 370 -22.39 -3.19 2.49
N THR A 371 -22.74 -4.36 3.06
CA THR A 371 -22.12 -5.65 2.76
C THR A 371 -22.04 -5.99 1.26
N ASN A 372 -23.08 -5.67 0.50
CA ASN A 372 -23.21 -6.01 -0.92
C ASN A 372 -22.26 -5.23 -1.85
N VAL A 373 -21.68 -4.10 -1.40
CA VAL A 373 -20.72 -3.28 -2.17
C VAL A 373 -19.42 -3.00 -1.39
N ARG A 374 -19.29 -3.56 -0.19
CA ARG A 374 -18.18 -3.25 0.75
C ARG A 374 -16.80 -3.56 0.17
N TYR A 375 -16.63 -4.73 -0.45
CA TYR A 375 -15.36 -5.10 -1.06
C TYR A 375 -14.96 -4.11 -2.16
N THR A 376 -15.85 -3.90 -3.11
CA THR A 376 -15.60 -3.01 -4.25
C THR A 376 -15.43 -1.56 -3.77
N GLY A 377 -16.28 -1.09 -2.85
CA GLY A 377 -16.26 0.28 -2.34
C GLY A 377 -14.96 0.60 -1.59
N ALA A 378 -14.56 -0.25 -0.66
CA ALA A 378 -13.31 -0.09 0.09
C ALA A 378 -12.08 -0.14 -0.83
N GLY A 379 -12.04 -1.10 -1.77
CA GLY A 379 -10.95 -1.23 -2.74
C GLY A 379 -10.84 -0.04 -3.69
N VAL A 380 -11.97 0.46 -4.21
CA VAL A 380 -12.00 1.63 -5.10
C VAL A 380 -11.57 2.89 -4.33
N ALA A 381 -12.08 3.14 -3.12
CA ALA A 381 -11.68 4.29 -2.31
C ALA A 381 -10.17 4.26 -2.01
N TYR A 382 -9.63 3.09 -1.63
CA TYR A 382 -8.21 2.88 -1.39
C TYR A 382 -7.37 3.19 -2.63
N ASN A 383 -7.73 2.66 -3.79
CA ASN A 383 -6.98 2.85 -5.04
C ASN A 383 -7.08 4.29 -5.59
N LEU A 384 -8.25 4.94 -5.48
CA LEU A 384 -8.41 6.36 -5.85
C LEU A 384 -7.55 7.26 -4.95
N GLY A 385 -7.54 7.00 -3.63
CA GLY A 385 -6.63 7.69 -2.71
C GLY A 385 -5.16 7.50 -3.08
N GLY A 386 -4.79 6.30 -3.54
CA GLY A 386 -3.46 6.00 -4.06
C GLY A 386 -3.09 6.76 -5.32
N ILE A 387 -4.04 6.96 -6.26
CA ILE A 387 -3.80 7.80 -7.44
C ILE A 387 -3.54 9.25 -7.01
N LEU A 388 -4.37 9.78 -6.13
CA LEU A 388 -4.29 11.20 -5.72
C LEU A 388 -3.09 11.48 -4.81
N GLY A 389 -2.76 10.58 -3.88
CA GLY A 389 -1.75 10.81 -2.85
C GLY A 389 -0.40 10.14 -3.11
N ALA A 390 -0.32 9.14 -3.98
CA ALA A 390 0.89 8.37 -4.23
C ALA A 390 1.44 8.51 -5.65
N SER A 391 0.57 8.31 -6.66
CA SER A 391 0.98 8.24 -8.07
C SER A 391 1.72 9.51 -8.51
N ILE A 392 1.17 10.67 -8.17
CA ILE A 392 1.66 11.99 -8.60
C ILE A 392 2.56 12.68 -7.58
N ALA A 393 2.55 12.22 -6.30
CA ALA A 393 3.21 12.94 -5.21
C ALA A 393 4.73 13.12 -5.41
N PRO A 394 5.54 12.09 -5.71
CA PRO A 394 6.97 12.28 -5.93
C PRO A 394 7.28 13.17 -7.14
N TYR A 395 6.46 13.07 -8.21
CA TYR A 395 6.60 13.89 -9.41
C TYR A 395 6.34 15.37 -9.10
N ILE A 396 5.21 15.66 -8.44
CA ILE A 396 4.87 17.04 -8.04
C ILE A 396 5.92 17.59 -7.07
N ALA A 397 6.36 16.82 -6.09
CA ALA A 397 7.39 17.22 -5.14
C ALA A 397 8.70 17.58 -5.84
N GLN A 398 9.13 16.79 -6.82
CA GLN A 398 10.33 17.08 -7.60
C GLN A 398 10.22 18.38 -8.41
N LEU A 399 9.04 18.64 -9.02
CA LEU A 399 8.77 19.90 -9.72
C LEU A 399 8.77 21.10 -8.77
N LEU A 400 8.14 20.97 -7.62
CA LEU A 400 8.06 22.03 -6.61
C LEU A 400 9.43 22.32 -6.01
N ALA A 401 10.19 21.28 -5.69
CA ALA A 401 11.55 21.43 -5.19
C ALA A 401 12.47 22.16 -6.19
N ALA A 402 12.32 21.86 -7.48
CA ALA A 402 13.10 22.51 -8.54
C ALA A 402 12.75 24.00 -8.74
N ARG A 403 11.52 24.41 -8.39
CA ARG A 403 11.02 25.79 -8.61
C ARG A 403 11.07 26.67 -7.36
N GLY A 404 10.73 26.12 -6.20
CA GLY A 404 10.54 26.88 -4.98
C GLY A 404 11.14 26.23 -3.72
N GLY A 405 11.99 25.20 -3.88
CA GLY A 405 12.64 24.52 -2.77
C GLY A 405 11.71 23.64 -1.94
N LEU A 406 12.22 23.19 -0.81
CA LEU A 406 11.51 22.25 0.08
C LEU A 406 10.31 22.88 0.79
N SER A 407 10.27 24.20 1.00
CA SER A 407 9.07 24.89 1.53
C SER A 407 7.83 24.64 0.68
N TRP A 408 7.98 24.62 -0.65
CA TRP A 408 6.85 24.34 -1.56
C TRP A 408 6.41 22.87 -1.48
N VAL A 409 7.37 21.98 -1.32
CA VAL A 409 7.05 20.55 -1.09
C VAL A 409 6.33 20.35 0.24
N GLY A 410 6.79 21.01 1.30
CA GLY A 410 6.11 21.02 2.60
C GLY A 410 4.69 21.60 2.49
N GLY A 411 4.51 22.70 1.72
CA GLY A 411 3.19 23.23 1.41
C GLY A 411 2.28 22.22 0.70
N TYR A 412 2.82 21.42 -0.22
CA TYR A 412 2.08 20.32 -0.86
C TYR A 412 1.63 19.26 0.13
N VAL A 413 2.50 18.85 1.08
CA VAL A 413 2.13 17.93 2.18
C VAL A 413 0.99 18.51 3.01
N SER A 414 1.09 19.81 3.38
CA SER A 414 0.05 20.50 4.15
C SER A 414 -1.29 20.55 3.41
N VAL A 415 -1.28 20.82 2.09
CA VAL A 415 -2.50 20.81 1.25
C VAL A 415 -3.09 19.39 1.18
N ALA A 416 -2.28 18.37 0.98
CA ALA A 416 -2.74 16.98 0.97
C ALA A 416 -3.39 16.60 2.32
N ALA A 417 -2.78 17.01 3.43
CA ALA A 417 -3.33 16.80 4.77
C ALA A 417 -4.65 17.56 4.99
N ALA A 418 -4.77 18.81 4.50
CA ALA A 418 -6.01 19.58 4.55
C ALA A 418 -7.13 18.92 3.73
N ILE A 419 -6.83 18.38 2.55
CA ILE A 419 -7.80 17.61 1.74
C ILE A 419 -8.31 16.40 2.52
N SER A 420 -7.41 15.64 3.14
CA SER A 420 -7.80 14.49 3.96
C SER A 420 -8.57 14.89 5.20
N LEU A 421 -8.19 15.96 5.86
CA LEU A 421 -8.91 16.51 7.02
C LEU A 421 -10.35 16.87 6.64
N ILE A 422 -10.56 17.55 5.51
CA ILE A 422 -11.91 17.87 5.01
C ILE A 422 -12.68 16.58 4.73
N GLY A 423 -12.08 15.61 4.04
CA GLY A 423 -12.71 14.31 3.80
C GLY A 423 -13.19 13.63 5.08
N VAL A 424 -12.33 13.57 6.09
CA VAL A 424 -12.63 12.95 7.40
C VAL A 424 -13.71 13.77 8.18
N LEU A 425 -13.64 15.10 8.15
CA LEU A 425 -14.64 15.94 8.84
C LEU A 425 -16.06 15.77 8.27
N LEU A 426 -16.19 15.56 6.97
CA LEU A 426 -17.45 15.32 6.27
C LEU A 426 -18.00 13.90 6.46
N MET A 427 -17.19 12.96 6.96
CA MET A 427 -17.64 11.60 7.30
C MET A 427 -18.39 11.57 8.62
N ARG A 428 -19.25 10.56 8.76
CA ARG A 428 -19.80 10.15 10.06
C ARG A 428 -18.81 9.23 10.78
N GLU A 429 -18.87 9.22 12.12
CA GLU A 429 -18.14 8.21 12.90
C GLU A 429 -18.71 6.82 12.62
N THR A 430 -17.82 5.84 12.44
CA THR A 430 -18.20 4.48 12.01
C THR A 430 -17.92 3.40 13.06
N ARG A 431 -17.20 3.72 14.14
CA ARG A 431 -16.74 2.75 15.15
C ARG A 431 -17.83 1.80 15.63
N ASP A 432 -18.99 2.36 15.97
CA ASP A 432 -20.11 1.63 16.57
C ASP A 432 -21.18 1.26 15.51
N ALA A 433 -20.94 1.57 14.23
CA ALA A 433 -21.86 1.23 13.16
C ALA A 433 -21.95 -0.30 12.99
N PRO A 434 -23.17 -0.88 12.89
CA PRO A 434 -23.29 -2.30 12.57
C PRO A 434 -22.74 -2.55 11.16
N LEU A 435 -22.02 -3.67 11.00
CA LEU A 435 -21.66 -4.16 9.66
C LEU A 435 -22.90 -4.85 9.06
N VAL A 436 -23.78 -4.09 8.44
CA VAL A 436 -25.00 -4.58 7.79
C VAL A 436 -24.70 -4.97 6.34
#